data_517c302388890afbab43697ea9fb7b66
#
_entry.id   517c302388890afbab43697ea9fb7b66
#
_cell.length_a   1.000
_cell.length_b   1.000
_cell.length_c   1.000
_cell.angle_alpha   90.00
_cell.angle_beta   90.00
_cell.angle_gamma   90.00
#
_symmetry.space_group_name_H-M   'P 1'
#
loop_
_entity.id
_entity.type
_entity.pdbx_description
1 polymer ?
#
loop_
_entity_poly.entity_id
_entity_poly.type
_entity_poly.pdbx_seq_one_letter_code
_entity_poly.pdbx_strand_id
1 'polypeptide(L)'
;MKVIEECFNKVKKDCFKFIKSQETSTEKFGNKDGMLKSFLIPMCFWITKKANNKKPYFVGLAGGQGTGKTTISSIIKIVLEKYFKLKVFKISIDDFYKTRKERLNLSKKIHPMLATRGVPGTHDVQMMLNFFKKAKSKNFKKIDLPNFNKAVDDRFPKKHWYKIKEKPDVIIFEGWCVGAKAEENKTLKKSINSLEKANDQKLVWRKYVNLQLKNKYKELYSQLNCMIYLKAKNFSLLQKWRLKQEHKLWLKTKKSSSHKIMSKGDVINFMQTYQRITENMFKKMPKYASIILNLNSNHQIKSAVYKRK
;
A
#
# COMPACT_ATOMS: atom_id res chain seq x y z
N MET A 1 -16.62 -14.46 21.42
CA MET A 1 -16.11 -13.31 22.21
C MET A 1 -14.88 -13.69 23.03
N LYS A 2 -14.87 -14.78 23.80
CA LYS A 2 -13.74 -15.21 24.67
C LYS A 2 -12.38 -15.27 23.95
N VAL A 3 -12.31 -15.86 22.75
CA VAL A 3 -11.07 -15.99 21.94
C VAL A 3 -10.52 -14.64 21.42
N ILE A 4 -11.39 -13.68 21.10
CA ILE A 4 -10.96 -12.33 20.69
C ILE A 4 -10.35 -11.58 21.88
N GLU A 5 -10.95 -11.72 23.07
CA GLU A 5 -10.44 -11.11 24.29
C GLU A 5 -9.09 -11.70 24.71
N GLU A 6 -8.96 -13.00 24.64
CA GLU A 6 -7.67 -13.70 24.87
C GLU A 6 -6.57 -13.19 23.92
N CYS A 7 -6.89 -13.15 22.62
CA CYS A 7 -5.94 -12.62 21.63
C CYS A 7 -5.58 -11.17 21.92
N PHE A 8 -6.58 -10.33 22.23
CA PHE A 8 -6.37 -8.93 22.56
C PHE A 8 -5.43 -8.75 23.73
N ASN A 9 -5.66 -9.45 24.85
CA ASN A 9 -4.83 -9.37 26.04
C ASN A 9 -3.37 -9.75 25.76
N LYS A 10 -3.15 -10.75 24.88
CA LYS A 10 -1.81 -11.20 24.48
C LYS A 10 -1.06 -10.20 23.61
N VAL A 11 -1.77 -9.45 22.73
CA VAL A 11 -1.12 -8.56 21.75
C VAL A 11 -1.22 -7.08 22.10
N LYS A 12 -2.06 -6.69 23.05
CA LYS A 12 -2.39 -5.30 23.42
C LYS A 12 -1.12 -4.46 23.63
N LYS A 13 -0.20 -4.93 24.47
CA LYS A 13 1.05 -4.20 24.81
C LYS A 13 1.87 -3.86 23.56
N ASP A 14 2.11 -4.84 22.69
CA ASP A 14 2.92 -4.66 21.49
C ASP A 14 2.21 -3.77 20.46
N CYS A 15 0.90 -3.98 20.24
CA CYS A 15 0.10 -3.15 19.35
C CYS A 15 0.05 -1.69 19.84
N PHE A 16 -0.16 -1.45 21.12
CA PHE A 16 -0.23 -0.09 21.67
C PHE A 16 1.13 0.62 21.64
N LYS A 17 2.22 -0.10 21.94
CA LYS A 17 3.58 0.44 21.78
C LYS A 17 3.81 0.89 20.33
N PHE A 18 3.44 0.06 19.37
CA PHE A 18 3.56 0.40 17.95
C PHE A 18 2.65 1.60 17.59
N ILE A 19 1.37 1.58 17.97
CA ILE A 19 0.43 2.68 17.69
C ILE A 19 0.97 3.99 18.29
N LYS A 20 1.46 3.98 19.53
CA LYS A 20 2.05 5.15 20.19
C LYS A 20 3.22 5.73 19.39
N SER A 21 4.05 4.88 18.76
CA SER A 21 5.16 5.34 17.91
C SER A 21 4.69 6.05 16.62
N GLN A 22 3.44 5.84 16.19
CA GLN A 22 2.84 6.49 15.02
C GLN A 22 2.09 7.77 15.38
N GLU A 23 1.82 8.00 16.66
CA GLU A 23 1.14 9.21 17.15
C GLU A 23 2.06 10.43 17.17
N THR A 24 1.45 11.61 17.17
CA THR A 24 2.14 12.88 17.40
C THR A 24 1.51 13.59 18.60
N SER A 25 2.06 14.73 19.01
CA SER A 25 1.48 15.56 20.07
C SER A 25 0.04 15.97 19.78
N THR A 26 -0.27 16.24 18.50
CA THR A 26 -1.58 16.75 18.05
C THR A 26 -2.51 15.69 17.50
N GLU A 27 -2.02 14.48 17.17
CA GLU A 27 -2.84 13.41 16.62
C GLU A 27 -2.65 12.11 17.37
N LYS A 28 -3.69 11.69 18.06
CA LYS A 28 -3.79 10.42 18.79
C LYS A 28 -4.73 9.47 18.07
N PHE A 29 -4.45 8.18 18.16
CA PHE A 29 -5.41 7.17 17.74
C PHE A 29 -6.57 7.11 18.75
N GLY A 30 -7.77 7.40 18.28
CA GLY A 30 -8.99 7.15 19.06
C GLY A 30 -9.29 5.66 19.16
N ASN A 31 -10.12 5.27 20.11
CA ASN A 31 -10.67 3.91 20.27
C ASN A 31 -9.78 2.74 19.81
N LYS A 32 -8.58 2.63 20.38
CA LYS A 32 -7.57 1.59 20.04
C LYS A 32 -8.11 0.19 20.32
N ASP A 33 -8.79 0.02 21.43
CA ASP A 33 -9.38 -1.25 21.87
C ASP A 33 -10.45 -1.71 20.88
N GLY A 34 -11.39 -0.83 20.54
CA GLY A 34 -12.45 -1.13 19.58
C GLY A 34 -11.90 -1.45 18.20
N MET A 35 -10.90 -0.71 17.72
CA MET A 35 -10.24 -1.00 16.45
C MET A 35 -9.63 -2.39 16.42
N LEU A 36 -8.93 -2.79 17.50
CA LEU A 36 -8.32 -4.11 17.61
C LEU A 36 -9.37 -5.21 17.73
N LYS A 37 -10.28 -5.09 18.71
CA LYS A 37 -11.25 -6.15 19.05
C LYS A 37 -12.31 -6.34 17.96
N SER A 38 -12.82 -5.23 17.37
CA SER A 38 -13.93 -5.30 16.42
C SER A 38 -13.49 -5.54 14.98
N PHE A 39 -12.25 -5.19 14.61
CA PHE A 39 -11.85 -5.23 13.21
C PHE A 39 -10.55 -6.01 12.95
N LEU A 40 -9.43 -5.65 13.59
CA LEU A 40 -8.14 -6.16 13.18
C LEU A 40 -7.87 -7.58 13.68
N ILE A 41 -8.24 -7.91 14.92
CA ILE A 41 -8.11 -9.28 15.44
C ILE A 41 -9.05 -10.24 14.69
N PRO A 42 -10.37 -9.98 14.52
CA PRO A 42 -11.23 -10.82 13.68
C PRO A 42 -10.69 -11.03 12.28
N MET A 43 -10.10 -9.99 11.66
CA MET A 43 -9.48 -10.11 10.36
C MET A 43 -8.25 -11.04 10.37
N CYS A 44 -7.44 -11.01 11.44
CA CYS A 44 -6.30 -11.92 11.59
C CYS A 44 -6.77 -13.39 11.74
N PHE A 45 -7.84 -13.65 12.48
CA PHE A 45 -8.48 -14.99 12.54
C PHE A 45 -8.93 -15.45 11.16
N TRP A 46 -9.56 -14.55 10.38
CA TRP A 46 -9.97 -14.87 9.01
C TRP A 46 -8.77 -15.18 8.12
N ILE A 47 -7.71 -14.37 8.18
CA ILE A 47 -6.47 -14.61 7.40
C ILE A 47 -5.87 -15.96 7.77
N THR A 48 -5.72 -16.25 9.05
CA THR A 48 -5.13 -17.51 9.55
C THR A 48 -5.92 -18.74 9.07
N LYS A 49 -7.25 -18.70 9.18
CA LYS A 49 -8.13 -19.76 8.68
C LYS A 49 -7.93 -20.01 7.18
N LYS A 50 -7.76 -18.96 6.36
CA LYS A 50 -7.55 -19.08 4.92
C LYS A 50 -6.10 -19.48 4.56
N ALA A 51 -5.14 -19.17 5.41
CA ALA A 51 -3.72 -19.45 5.19
C ALA A 51 -3.33 -20.90 5.51
N ASN A 52 -4.13 -21.64 6.30
CA ASN A 52 -3.78 -23.00 6.78
C ASN A 52 -3.36 -23.97 5.68
N ASN A 53 -3.95 -23.89 4.50
CA ASN A 53 -3.69 -24.80 3.38
C ASN A 53 -2.81 -24.21 2.27
N LYS A 54 -2.31 -22.97 2.42
CA LYS A 54 -1.55 -22.26 1.38
C LYS A 54 -0.43 -21.43 1.98
N LYS A 55 0.78 -21.97 2.03
CA LYS A 55 1.97 -21.25 2.53
C LYS A 55 3.02 -21.08 1.44
N PRO A 56 3.52 -19.85 1.22
CA PRO A 56 3.11 -18.60 1.85
C PRO A 56 1.74 -18.10 1.36
N TYR A 57 0.95 -17.54 2.26
CA TYR A 57 -0.33 -16.90 1.94
C TYR A 57 -0.09 -15.40 1.65
N PHE A 58 -0.46 -14.96 0.46
CA PHE A 58 -0.22 -13.59 0.02
C PHE A 58 -1.44 -12.71 0.26
N VAL A 59 -1.30 -11.77 1.18
CA VAL A 59 -2.32 -10.77 1.52
C VAL A 59 -2.00 -9.47 0.80
N GLY A 60 -2.85 -9.07 -0.16
CA GLY A 60 -2.79 -7.72 -0.72
C GLY A 60 -3.49 -6.72 0.21
N LEU A 61 -2.85 -5.59 0.49
CA LEU A 61 -3.43 -4.49 1.27
C LEU A 61 -3.38 -3.20 0.46
N ALA A 62 -4.54 -2.71 0.06
CA ALA A 62 -4.67 -1.50 -0.74
C ALA A 62 -5.38 -0.37 -0.01
N GLY A 63 -5.08 0.85 -0.41
CA GLY A 63 -5.73 2.07 0.07
C GLY A 63 -4.98 3.31 -0.40
N GLY A 64 -5.67 4.42 -0.59
CA GLY A 64 -5.05 5.68 -1.02
C GLY A 64 -3.99 6.21 -0.06
N GLN A 65 -3.33 7.28 -0.44
CA GLN A 65 -2.36 7.96 0.42
C GLN A 65 -3.05 8.43 1.71
N GLY A 66 -2.38 8.28 2.84
CA GLY A 66 -2.92 8.70 4.13
C GLY A 66 -3.92 7.75 4.79
N THR A 67 -4.32 6.64 4.17
CA THR A 67 -5.29 5.70 4.76
C THR A 67 -4.77 4.84 5.91
N GLY A 68 -3.49 4.91 6.26
CA GLY A 68 -2.92 4.13 7.36
C GLY A 68 -2.52 2.70 7.00
N LYS A 69 -2.31 2.38 5.72
CA LYS A 69 -1.88 1.03 5.25
C LYS A 69 -0.73 0.45 6.07
N THR A 70 0.34 1.22 6.21
CA THR A 70 1.55 0.78 6.90
C THR A 70 1.29 0.50 8.38
N THR A 71 0.41 1.28 9.01
CA THR A 71 0.00 1.07 10.41
C THR A 71 -0.81 -0.22 10.54
N ILE A 72 -1.83 -0.38 9.70
CA ILE A 72 -2.71 -1.57 9.72
C ILE A 72 -1.91 -2.83 9.39
N SER A 73 -1.05 -2.81 8.36
CA SER A 73 -0.21 -3.97 8.00
C SER A 73 0.75 -4.36 9.13
N SER A 74 1.27 -3.38 9.88
CA SER A 74 2.15 -3.66 11.02
C SER A 74 1.38 -4.25 12.20
N ILE A 75 0.17 -3.77 12.49
CA ILE A 75 -0.68 -4.36 13.54
C ILE A 75 -1.08 -5.79 13.17
N ILE A 76 -1.50 -6.02 11.91
CA ILE A 76 -1.79 -7.38 11.41
C ILE A 76 -0.58 -8.30 11.62
N LYS A 77 0.62 -7.83 11.24
CA LYS A 77 1.86 -8.58 11.45
C LYS A 77 2.06 -8.92 12.92
N ILE A 78 1.94 -7.95 13.85
CA ILE A 78 2.10 -8.18 15.28
C ILE A 78 1.12 -9.26 15.78
N VAL A 79 -0.15 -9.17 15.42
CA VAL A 79 -1.18 -10.14 15.85
C VAL A 79 -0.86 -11.54 15.30
N LEU A 80 -0.55 -11.66 14.01
CA LEU A 80 -0.24 -12.94 13.39
C LEU A 80 1.02 -13.60 13.98
N GLU A 81 2.05 -12.81 14.28
CA GLU A 81 3.28 -13.32 14.88
C GLU A 81 3.14 -13.66 16.37
N LYS A 82 2.52 -12.77 17.15
CA LYS A 82 2.49 -12.93 18.60
C LYS A 82 1.45 -13.93 19.09
N TYR A 83 0.27 -13.92 18.49
CA TYR A 83 -0.81 -14.82 18.88
C TYR A 83 -0.80 -16.13 18.08
N PHE A 84 -0.77 -16.04 16.74
CA PHE A 84 -0.86 -17.22 15.87
C PHE A 84 0.48 -17.88 15.59
N LYS A 85 1.60 -17.29 16.03
CA LYS A 85 2.96 -17.85 15.85
C LYS A 85 3.36 -18.05 14.38
N LEU A 86 2.78 -17.27 13.47
CA LEU A 86 3.10 -17.32 12.05
C LEU A 86 4.33 -16.46 11.73
N LYS A 87 5.14 -16.89 10.76
CA LYS A 87 6.24 -16.11 10.18
C LYS A 87 5.67 -15.14 9.16
N VAL A 88 5.65 -13.85 9.49
CA VAL A 88 5.02 -12.81 8.64
C VAL A 88 6.06 -11.86 8.07
N PHE A 89 6.06 -11.72 6.76
CA PHE A 89 6.86 -10.70 6.09
C PHE A 89 5.96 -9.61 5.49
N LYS A 90 6.33 -8.36 5.72
CA LYS A 90 5.62 -7.19 5.18
C LYS A 90 6.50 -6.48 4.18
N ILE A 91 5.94 -6.18 3.00
CA ILE A 91 6.64 -5.49 1.92
C ILE A 91 5.72 -4.48 1.23
N SER A 92 6.27 -3.35 0.86
CA SER A 92 5.57 -2.30 0.11
C SER A 92 5.88 -2.39 -1.39
N ILE A 93 4.89 -2.11 -2.23
CA ILE A 93 5.12 -1.91 -3.67
C ILE A 93 6.12 -0.77 -3.92
N ASP A 94 6.17 0.22 -3.02
CA ASP A 94 7.07 1.36 -3.09
C ASP A 94 8.55 0.96 -3.00
N ASP A 95 8.87 -0.17 -2.36
CA ASP A 95 10.24 -0.67 -2.27
C ASP A 95 10.78 -1.12 -3.65
N PHE A 96 9.88 -1.39 -4.59
CA PHE A 96 10.22 -1.85 -5.94
C PHE A 96 10.20 -0.74 -7.00
N TYR A 97 10.21 0.53 -6.64
CA TYR A 97 10.37 1.56 -7.66
C TYR A 97 11.63 1.32 -8.49
N LYS A 98 11.52 1.57 -9.79
CA LYS A 98 12.66 1.66 -10.69
C LYS A 98 13.64 2.71 -10.17
N THR A 99 14.92 2.50 -10.43
CA THR A 99 15.97 3.49 -10.15
C THR A 99 15.64 4.83 -10.82
N ARG A 100 16.21 5.91 -10.31
CA ARG A 100 16.06 7.24 -10.92
C ARG A 100 16.50 7.24 -12.38
N LYS A 101 17.63 6.59 -12.70
CA LYS A 101 18.14 6.43 -14.09
C LYS A 101 17.11 5.74 -14.99
N GLU A 102 16.54 4.62 -14.55
CA GLU A 102 15.50 3.89 -15.31
C GLU A 102 14.24 4.74 -15.54
N ARG A 103 13.78 5.51 -14.54
CA ARG A 103 12.63 6.40 -14.69
C ARG A 103 12.91 7.57 -15.61
N LEU A 104 14.10 8.16 -15.57
CA LEU A 104 14.52 9.19 -16.51
C LEU A 104 14.56 8.65 -17.96
N ASN A 105 15.01 7.41 -18.15
CA ASN A 105 14.95 6.77 -19.47
C ASN A 105 13.50 6.55 -19.94
N LEU A 106 12.60 6.13 -19.05
CA LEU A 106 11.17 6.03 -19.35
C LEU A 106 10.57 7.38 -19.71
N SER A 107 10.97 8.45 -19.02
CA SER A 107 10.46 9.80 -19.28
C SER A 107 10.85 10.31 -20.66
N LYS A 108 12.08 10.03 -21.10
CA LYS A 108 12.57 10.40 -22.43
C LYS A 108 11.89 9.58 -23.53
N LYS A 109 11.68 8.28 -23.30
CA LYS A 109 11.16 7.36 -24.33
C LYS A 109 9.65 7.40 -24.48
N ILE A 110 8.90 7.70 -23.40
CA ILE A 110 7.47 7.55 -23.38
C ILE A 110 6.77 8.87 -23.01
N HIS A 111 6.98 9.39 -21.80
CA HIS A 111 6.30 10.60 -21.35
C HIS A 111 7.01 11.24 -20.14
N PRO A 112 7.22 12.58 -20.11
CA PRO A 112 7.96 13.28 -19.05
C PRO A 112 7.45 12.98 -17.63
N MET A 113 6.16 12.80 -17.43
CA MET A 113 5.57 12.47 -16.13
C MET A 113 6.04 11.14 -15.53
N LEU A 114 6.69 10.27 -16.29
CA LEU A 114 7.25 9.00 -15.81
C LEU A 114 8.62 9.16 -15.11
N ALA A 115 9.20 10.35 -15.13
CA ALA A 115 10.38 10.66 -14.31
C ALA A 115 10.05 10.57 -12.82
N THR A 116 8.83 10.97 -12.43
CA THR A 116 8.35 10.91 -11.06
C THR A 116 7.87 9.49 -10.73
N ARG A 117 8.32 8.97 -9.58
CA ARG A 117 7.81 7.69 -9.06
C ARG A 117 6.36 7.78 -8.63
N GLY A 118 5.64 6.65 -8.67
CA GLY A 118 4.29 6.55 -8.11
C GLY A 118 3.36 5.66 -8.91
N VAL A 119 3.12 5.99 -10.17
CA VAL A 119 2.13 5.30 -11.01
C VAL A 119 2.62 3.94 -11.52
N PRO A 120 1.68 3.03 -11.90
CA PRO A 120 2.02 1.80 -12.60
C PRO A 120 2.90 2.02 -13.82
N GLY A 121 3.97 1.22 -13.93
CA GLY A 121 5.04 1.37 -14.92
C GLY A 121 6.32 1.97 -14.34
N THR A 122 6.25 2.65 -13.19
CA THR A 122 7.43 3.17 -12.48
C THR A 122 7.99 2.18 -11.44
N HIS A 123 7.38 1.00 -11.27
CA HIS A 123 7.89 -0.08 -10.44
C HIS A 123 8.55 -1.18 -11.30
N ASP A 124 9.46 -1.92 -10.71
CA ASP A 124 10.07 -3.12 -11.29
C ASP A 124 9.18 -4.34 -11.02
N VAL A 125 8.17 -4.51 -11.88
CA VAL A 125 7.19 -5.60 -11.73
C VAL A 125 7.86 -6.97 -11.91
N GLN A 126 8.90 -7.07 -12.76
CA GLN A 126 9.60 -8.33 -12.95
C GLN A 126 10.30 -8.79 -11.68
N MET A 127 10.89 -7.85 -10.95
CA MET A 127 11.51 -8.15 -9.64
C MET A 127 10.47 -8.61 -8.62
N MET A 128 9.27 -8.01 -8.62
CA MET A 128 8.17 -8.45 -7.76
C MET A 128 7.69 -9.87 -8.13
N LEU A 129 7.48 -10.17 -9.40
CA LEU A 129 7.10 -11.51 -9.87
C LEU A 129 8.14 -12.56 -9.49
N ASN A 130 9.41 -12.24 -9.65
CA ASN A 130 10.52 -13.11 -9.24
C ASN A 130 10.51 -13.35 -7.72
N PHE A 131 10.21 -12.32 -6.94
CA PHE A 131 10.04 -12.46 -5.49
C PHE A 131 8.91 -13.43 -5.15
N PHE A 132 7.73 -13.27 -5.73
CA PHE A 132 6.59 -14.16 -5.48
C PHE A 132 6.92 -15.61 -5.85
N LYS A 133 7.60 -15.81 -6.99
CA LYS A 133 8.06 -17.14 -7.43
C LYS A 133 9.02 -17.77 -6.41
N LYS A 134 10.05 -17.02 -5.98
CA LYS A 134 11.02 -17.49 -4.99
C LYS A 134 10.38 -17.79 -3.63
N ALA A 135 9.46 -16.95 -3.18
CA ALA A 135 8.76 -17.14 -1.91
C ALA A 135 7.89 -18.42 -1.90
N LYS A 136 7.31 -18.80 -3.05
CA LYS A 136 6.52 -20.03 -3.22
C LYS A 136 7.36 -21.31 -3.33
N SER A 137 8.65 -21.20 -3.59
CA SER A 137 9.51 -22.36 -3.82
C SER A 137 9.46 -23.34 -2.65
N LYS A 138 9.40 -24.65 -2.95
CA LYS A 138 9.56 -25.72 -1.94
C LYS A 138 10.94 -25.64 -1.31
N ASN A 139 11.97 -25.46 -2.14
CA ASN A 139 13.36 -25.28 -1.73
C ASN A 139 13.63 -23.78 -1.52
N PHE A 140 13.01 -23.22 -0.47
CA PHE A 140 13.18 -21.81 -0.15
C PHE A 140 14.64 -21.50 0.15
N LYS A 141 15.17 -20.49 -0.55
CA LYS A 141 16.48 -19.90 -0.27
C LYS A 141 16.27 -18.47 0.21
N LYS A 142 17.23 -17.93 0.95
CA LYS A 142 17.25 -16.51 1.32
C LYS A 142 16.91 -15.63 0.13
N ILE A 143 16.06 -14.63 0.36
CA ILE A 143 15.68 -13.66 -0.65
C ILE A 143 16.13 -12.27 -0.20
N ASP A 144 16.88 -11.58 -1.06
CA ASP A 144 17.19 -10.17 -0.89
C ASP A 144 16.18 -9.33 -1.69
N LEU A 145 15.55 -8.36 -1.03
CA LEU A 145 14.52 -7.49 -1.59
C LEU A 145 14.96 -6.03 -1.57
N PRO A 146 14.62 -5.25 -2.60
CA PRO A 146 15.00 -3.86 -2.65
C PRO A 146 14.40 -3.09 -1.48
N ASN A 147 15.07 -2.01 -1.15
CA ASN A 147 14.61 -0.97 -0.24
C ASN A 147 14.79 0.36 -0.96
N PHE A 148 13.73 1.18 -0.98
CA PHE A 148 13.73 2.43 -1.71
C PHE A 148 13.95 3.63 -0.78
N ASN A 149 14.96 4.42 -1.07
CA ASN A 149 15.26 5.66 -0.35
C ASN A 149 14.46 6.83 -0.95
N LYS A 150 13.37 7.19 -0.27
CA LYS A 150 12.50 8.29 -0.71
C LYS A 150 13.16 9.66 -0.64
N ALA A 151 14.20 9.84 0.19
CA ALA A 151 14.89 11.12 0.36
C ALA A 151 15.78 11.45 -0.85
N VAL A 152 16.49 10.45 -1.39
CA VAL A 152 17.33 10.63 -2.57
C VAL A 152 16.65 10.20 -3.87
N ASP A 153 15.38 9.73 -3.77
CA ASP A 153 14.55 9.27 -4.88
C ASP A 153 15.16 8.12 -5.70
N ASP A 154 15.86 7.19 -5.01
CA ASP A 154 16.48 6.03 -5.65
C ASP A 154 16.50 4.81 -4.72
N ARG A 155 16.87 3.64 -5.25
CA ARG A 155 17.06 2.43 -4.45
C ARG A 155 18.28 2.54 -3.55
N PHE A 156 18.19 2.00 -2.36
CA PHE A 156 19.39 1.79 -1.54
C PHE A 156 20.36 0.81 -2.21
N PRO A 157 21.67 0.93 -1.95
CA PRO A 157 22.65 -0.12 -2.30
C PRO A 157 22.24 -1.48 -1.75
N LYS A 158 22.58 -2.57 -2.44
CA LYS A 158 22.18 -3.95 -2.09
C LYS A 158 22.47 -4.36 -0.64
N LYS A 159 23.53 -3.83 -0.04
CA LYS A 159 23.87 -4.08 1.38
C LYS A 159 22.77 -3.66 2.37
N HIS A 160 21.90 -2.72 1.98
CA HIS A 160 20.76 -2.21 2.77
C HIS A 160 19.41 -2.81 2.33
N TRP A 161 19.42 -3.83 1.48
CA TRP A 161 18.21 -4.51 1.09
C TRP A 161 17.67 -5.39 2.22
N TYR A 162 16.36 -5.59 2.24
CA TYR A 162 15.71 -6.50 3.17
C TYR A 162 16.14 -7.93 2.91
N LYS A 163 16.32 -8.71 3.97
CA LYS A 163 16.76 -10.11 3.89
C LYS A 163 15.71 -11.01 4.51
N ILE A 164 15.03 -11.81 3.69
CA ILE A 164 14.12 -12.85 4.18
C ILE A 164 14.95 -14.14 4.30
N LYS A 165 15.27 -14.51 5.54
CA LYS A 165 16.13 -15.66 5.82
C LYS A 165 15.35 -16.98 5.91
N GLU A 166 14.07 -16.91 6.29
CA GLU A 166 13.21 -18.07 6.49
C GLU A 166 11.96 -17.94 5.62
N LYS A 167 11.39 -19.10 5.21
CA LYS A 167 10.17 -19.13 4.42
C LYS A 167 9.00 -18.54 5.21
N PRO A 168 8.35 -17.47 4.72
CA PRO A 168 7.21 -16.88 5.40
C PRO A 168 5.97 -17.78 5.33
N ASP A 169 5.14 -17.76 6.37
CA ASP A 169 3.79 -18.32 6.34
C ASP A 169 2.81 -17.35 5.68
N VAL A 170 2.99 -16.06 5.94
CA VAL A 170 2.15 -14.98 5.39
C VAL A 170 3.03 -13.84 4.87
N ILE A 171 2.70 -13.35 3.69
CA ILE A 171 3.31 -12.15 3.11
C ILE A 171 2.24 -11.08 2.94
N ILE A 172 2.43 -9.93 3.60
CA ILE A 172 1.57 -8.76 3.42
C ILE A 172 2.20 -7.85 2.39
N PHE A 173 1.61 -7.78 1.20
CA PHE A 173 2.02 -6.92 0.10
C PHE A 173 1.13 -5.69 0.06
N GLU A 174 1.67 -4.54 0.50
CA GLU A 174 0.91 -3.31 0.62
C GLU A 174 1.25 -2.30 -0.46
N GLY A 175 0.27 -1.47 -0.80
CA GLY A 175 0.49 -0.31 -1.65
C GLY A 175 -0.79 0.42 -2.06
N TRP A 176 -0.61 1.62 -2.57
CA TRP A 176 -1.75 2.46 -2.92
C TRP A 176 -2.56 1.92 -4.11
N CYS A 177 -1.89 1.29 -5.08
CA CYS A 177 -2.50 0.71 -6.28
C CYS A 177 -2.49 -0.82 -6.30
N VAL A 178 -2.16 -1.48 -5.18
CA VAL A 178 -2.19 -2.95 -5.10
C VAL A 178 -3.60 -3.45 -5.42
N GLY A 179 -3.70 -4.37 -6.36
CA GLY A 179 -4.98 -4.89 -6.84
C GLY A 179 -5.76 -3.97 -7.79
N ALA A 180 -5.23 -2.80 -8.17
CA ALA A 180 -5.91 -1.91 -9.13
C ALA A 180 -6.10 -2.60 -10.49
N LYS A 181 -7.25 -2.35 -11.12
CA LYS A 181 -7.58 -2.87 -12.46
C LYS A 181 -7.54 -1.75 -13.49
N ALA A 182 -7.16 -2.10 -14.71
CA ALA A 182 -7.21 -1.19 -15.83
C ALA A 182 -8.64 -0.67 -16.09
N GLU A 183 -8.72 0.52 -16.66
CA GLU A 183 -9.94 1.12 -17.19
C GLU A 183 -10.17 0.68 -18.64
N GLU A 184 -11.40 0.88 -19.12
CA GLU A 184 -11.71 0.75 -20.55
C GLU A 184 -11.08 1.91 -21.32
N ASN A 185 -10.61 1.66 -22.52
CA ASN A 185 -9.93 2.67 -23.34
C ASN A 185 -10.78 3.92 -23.60
N LYS A 186 -12.11 3.75 -23.70
CA LYS A 186 -13.04 4.88 -23.90
C LYS A 186 -13.01 5.89 -22.75
N THR A 187 -12.81 5.41 -21.50
CA THR A 187 -12.77 6.30 -20.31
C THR A 187 -11.48 7.12 -20.25
N LEU A 188 -10.41 6.68 -20.90
CA LEU A 188 -9.14 7.42 -20.95
C LEU A 188 -9.22 8.67 -21.82
N LYS A 189 -10.18 8.75 -22.76
CA LYS A 189 -10.28 9.91 -23.67
C LYS A 189 -10.53 11.23 -22.91
N LYS A 190 -11.33 11.18 -21.83
CA LYS A 190 -11.65 12.35 -21.01
C LYS A 190 -10.59 12.55 -19.92
N SER A 191 -9.97 13.74 -19.85
CA SER A 191 -9.15 14.16 -18.70
C SER A 191 -10.03 14.34 -17.47
N ILE A 192 -9.55 13.89 -16.31
CA ILE A 192 -10.32 13.97 -15.05
C ILE A 192 -9.84 15.10 -14.13
N ASN A 193 -8.69 15.70 -14.44
CA ASN A 193 -8.10 16.79 -13.67
C ASN A 193 -7.23 17.70 -14.53
N SER A 194 -6.76 18.81 -13.95
CA SER A 194 -5.93 19.80 -14.64
C SER A 194 -4.58 19.27 -15.09
N LEU A 195 -3.97 18.37 -14.30
CA LEU A 195 -2.69 17.76 -14.65
C LEU A 195 -2.77 16.94 -15.94
N GLU A 196 -3.79 16.09 -16.09
CA GLU A 196 -4.00 15.32 -17.32
C GLU A 196 -4.35 16.23 -18.51
N LYS A 197 -5.14 17.29 -18.26
CA LYS A 197 -5.53 18.28 -19.30
C LYS A 197 -4.30 19.04 -19.81
N ALA A 198 -3.41 19.45 -18.91
CA ALA A 198 -2.25 20.26 -19.27
C ALA A 198 -1.11 19.40 -19.86
N ASN A 199 -0.83 18.24 -19.28
CA ASN A 199 0.41 17.50 -19.57
C ASN A 199 0.22 16.23 -20.40
N ASP A 200 -1.01 15.73 -20.60
CA ASP A 200 -1.24 14.46 -21.34
C ASP A 200 -2.39 14.58 -22.35
N GLN A 201 -2.39 15.64 -23.16
CA GLN A 201 -3.41 15.89 -24.19
C GLN A 201 -3.49 14.74 -25.21
N LYS A 202 -2.34 14.18 -25.59
CA LYS A 202 -2.23 13.07 -26.57
C LYS A 202 -2.51 11.68 -25.93
N LEU A 203 -2.91 11.60 -24.65
CA LEU A 203 -3.22 10.34 -23.95
C LEU A 203 -2.05 9.35 -23.82
N VAL A 204 -0.83 9.77 -24.01
CA VAL A 204 0.35 8.88 -24.00
C VAL A 204 0.58 8.31 -22.61
N TRP A 205 0.60 9.19 -21.58
CA TRP A 205 0.83 8.78 -20.21
C TRP A 205 -0.30 7.90 -19.67
N ARG A 206 -1.57 8.32 -19.84
CA ARG A 206 -2.74 7.54 -19.37
C ARG A 206 -2.83 6.18 -20.01
N LYS A 207 -2.62 6.09 -21.33
CA LYS A 207 -2.60 4.81 -22.06
C LYS A 207 -1.48 3.89 -21.58
N TYR A 208 -0.26 4.44 -21.39
CA TYR A 208 0.87 3.67 -20.89
C TYR A 208 0.58 3.10 -19.49
N VAL A 209 0.17 3.94 -18.53
CA VAL A 209 -0.15 3.53 -17.17
C VAL A 209 -1.27 2.46 -17.16
N ASN A 210 -2.31 2.67 -17.96
CA ASN A 210 -3.42 1.72 -18.08
C ASN A 210 -2.98 0.38 -18.70
N LEU A 211 -2.09 0.41 -19.69
CA LEU A 211 -1.52 -0.80 -20.31
C LEU A 211 -0.68 -1.60 -19.30
N GLN A 212 0.10 -0.91 -18.44
CA GLN A 212 0.82 -1.59 -17.35
C GLN A 212 -0.14 -2.34 -16.43
N LEU A 213 -1.25 -1.70 -16.01
CA LEU A 213 -2.28 -2.34 -15.19
C LEU A 213 -2.96 -3.52 -15.90
N LYS A 214 -3.21 -3.39 -17.21
CA LYS A 214 -3.84 -4.45 -18.02
C LYS A 214 -2.98 -5.70 -18.14
N ASN A 215 -1.66 -5.55 -18.17
CA ASN A 215 -0.69 -6.61 -18.43
C ASN A 215 0.05 -7.02 -17.14
N LYS A 216 1.27 -6.55 -16.95
CA LYS A 216 2.19 -6.99 -15.89
C LYS A 216 1.63 -6.88 -14.48
N TYR A 217 0.89 -5.81 -14.17
CA TYR A 217 0.29 -5.67 -12.84
C TYR A 217 -0.89 -6.62 -12.63
N LYS A 218 -1.66 -6.94 -13.68
CA LYS A 218 -2.69 -7.98 -13.60
C LYS A 218 -2.07 -9.34 -13.25
N GLU A 219 -0.96 -9.70 -13.88
CA GLU A 219 -0.21 -10.92 -13.58
C GLU A 219 0.31 -10.91 -12.13
N LEU A 220 0.91 -9.79 -11.69
CA LEU A 220 1.38 -9.62 -10.31
C LEU A 220 0.25 -9.80 -9.29
N TYR A 221 -0.87 -9.14 -9.51
CA TYR A 221 -1.99 -9.16 -8.56
C TYR A 221 -2.78 -10.48 -8.57
N SER A 222 -2.69 -11.28 -9.63
CA SER A 222 -3.24 -12.64 -9.66
C SER A 222 -2.51 -13.59 -8.68
N GLN A 223 -1.32 -13.22 -8.23
CA GLN A 223 -0.57 -13.99 -7.23
C GLN A 223 -1.12 -13.83 -5.80
N LEU A 224 -1.97 -12.83 -5.55
CA LEU A 224 -2.52 -12.54 -4.22
C LEU A 224 -3.66 -13.50 -3.89
N ASN A 225 -3.63 -14.09 -2.70
CA ASN A 225 -4.67 -15.01 -2.24
C ASN A 225 -5.91 -14.27 -1.72
N CYS A 226 -5.73 -13.08 -1.14
CA CYS A 226 -6.83 -12.21 -0.74
C CYS A 226 -6.46 -10.75 -0.91
N MET A 227 -7.49 -9.89 -0.96
CA MET A 227 -7.36 -8.44 -1.04
C MET A 227 -8.09 -7.78 0.11
N ILE A 228 -7.38 -6.97 0.89
CA ILE A 228 -7.92 -6.07 1.91
C ILE A 228 -7.89 -4.65 1.33
N TYR A 229 -9.01 -3.97 1.38
CA TYR A 229 -9.14 -2.61 0.85
C TYR A 229 -9.52 -1.61 1.94
N LEU A 230 -8.64 -0.64 2.21
CA LEU A 230 -8.91 0.50 3.08
C LEU A 230 -9.64 1.56 2.27
N LYS A 231 -10.95 1.62 2.41
CA LYS A 231 -11.82 2.48 1.61
C LYS A 231 -12.08 3.81 2.32
N ALA A 232 -11.53 4.90 1.81
CA ALA A 232 -11.93 6.26 2.15
C ALA A 232 -13.26 6.62 1.46
N LYS A 233 -13.96 7.63 1.98
CA LYS A 233 -15.24 8.10 1.41
C LYS A 233 -15.07 8.59 -0.04
N ASN A 234 -14.05 9.42 -0.30
CA ASN A 234 -13.79 10.01 -1.61
C ASN A 234 -12.33 10.48 -1.74
N PHE A 235 -11.97 10.98 -2.91
CA PHE A 235 -10.62 11.42 -3.21
C PHE A 235 -10.22 12.70 -2.44
N SER A 236 -11.15 13.64 -2.22
CA SER A 236 -10.85 14.88 -1.48
C SER A 236 -10.48 14.59 -0.01
N LEU A 237 -11.03 13.54 0.59
CA LEU A 237 -10.62 13.09 1.93
C LEU A 237 -9.17 12.58 1.93
N LEU A 238 -8.76 11.87 0.89
CA LEU A 238 -7.36 11.43 0.75
C LEU A 238 -6.40 12.61 0.59
N GLN A 239 -6.80 13.66 -0.15
CA GLN A 239 -6.02 14.89 -0.25
C GLN A 239 -5.84 15.56 1.12
N LYS A 240 -6.93 15.67 1.90
CA LYS A 240 -6.86 16.19 3.29
C LYS A 240 -5.91 15.37 4.16
N TRP A 241 -5.96 14.05 4.08
CA TRP A 241 -5.07 13.18 4.85
C TRP A 241 -3.61 13.28 4.40
N ARG A 242 -3.38 13.44 3.09
CA ARG A 242 -2.02 13.63 2.58
C ARG A 242 -1.43 14.97 3.03
N LEU A 243 -2.23 16.05 3.04
CA LEU A 243 -1.82 17.34 3.60
C LEU A 243 -1.44 17.23 5.08
N LYS A 244 -2.24 16.51 5.87
CA LYS A 244 -1.90 16.25 7.27
C LYS A 244 -0.59 15.48 7.43
N GLN A 245 -0.31 14.50 6.57
CA GLN A 245 0.95 13.77 6.58
C GLN A 245 2.14 14.68 6.27
N GLU A 246 2.01 15.59 5.32
CA GLU A 246 3.06 16.54 4.98
C GLU A 246 3.32 17.51 6.13
N HIS A 247 2.26 17.99 6.76
CA HIS A 247 2.37 18.84 7.96
C HIS A 247 3.07 18.11 9.13
N LYS A 248 2.74 16.83 9.35
CA LYS A 248 3.45 15.99 10.34
C LYS A 248 4.94 15.85 10.03
N LEU A 249 5.27 15.66 8.76
CA LEU A 249 6.66 15.58 8.33
C LEU A 249 7.38 16.90 8.62
N TRP A 250 6.75 18.02 8.30
CA TRP A 250 7.28 19.36 8.60
C TRP A 250 7.57 19.56 10.09
N LEU A 251 6.62 19.18 10.96
CA LEU A 251 6.81 19.28 12.41
C LEU A 251 8.00 18.43 12.92
N LYS A 252 8.20 17.25 12.34
CA LYS A 252 9.31 16.35 12.72
C LYS A 252 10.67 16.82 12.20
N THR A 253 10.70 17.49 11.05
CA THR A 253 11.94 17.85 10.35
C THR A 253 12.35 19.30 10.54
N LYS A 254 11.62 20.10 11.34
CA LYS A 254 11.97 21.51 11.67
C LYS A 254 13.42 21.73 12.10
N LYS A 255 14.11 20.66 12.53
CA LYS A 255 15.51 20.68 12.99
C LYS A 255 16.51 20.18 11.93
N SER A 256 16.08 19.75 10.73
CA SER A 256 16.99 19.26 9.69
C SER A 256 16.63 19.88 8.33
N SER A 257 17.57 20.61 7.75
CA SER A 257 17.44 21.38 6.50
C SER A 257 17.34 20.55 5.21
N SER A 258 17.30 19.22 5.27
CA SER A 258 17.49 18.33 4.11
C SER A 258 16.21 17.82 3.43
N HIS A 259 15.02 18.13 3.93
CA HIS A 259 13.76 17.61 3.34
C HIS A 259 12.99 18.71 2.62
N LYS A 260 12.84 18.59 1.31
CA LYS A 260 11.88 19.39 0.53
C LYS A 260 10.45 19.01 0.95
N ILE A 261 9.85 19.89 1.74
CA ILE A 261 8.45 19.77 2.16
C ILE A 261 7.58 20.39 1.08
N MET A 262 6.55 19.64 0.67
CA MET A 262 5.62 20.12 -0.34
C MET A 262 4.69 21.21 0.22
N SER A 263 4.49 22.29 -0.53
CA SER A 263 3.43 23.25 -0.27
C SER A 263 2.04 22.62 -0.43
N LYS A 264 0.99 23.30 0.01
CA LYS A 264 -0.39 22.83 -0.21
C LYS A 264 -0.69 22.64 -1.70
N GLY A 265 -0.24 23.57 -2.55
CA GLY A 265 -0.40 23.49 -4.00
C GLY A 265 0.35 22.27 -4.58
N ASP A 266 1.59 22.04 -4.14
CA ASP A 266 2.38 20.90 -4.59
C ASP A 266 1.73 19.56 -4.20
N VAL A 267 1.18 19.46 -2.98
CA VAL A 267 0.46 18.26 -2.54
C VAL A 267 -0.77 18.01 -3.40
N ILE A 268 -1.54 19.06 -3.72
CA ILE A 268 -2.72 18.93 -4.59
C ILE A 268 -2.31 18.45 -5.98
N ASN A 269 -1.30 19.08 -6.58
CA ASN A 269 -0.76 18.69 -7.89
C ASN A 269 -0.20 17.28 -7.88
N PHE A 270 0.58 16.93 -6.87
CA PHE A 270 1.09 15.58 -6.68
C PHE A 270 -0.03 14.53 -6.61
N MET A 271 -1.09 14.82 -5.85
CA MET A 271 -2.22 13.90 -5.71
C MET A 271 -2.98 13.67 -7.02
N GLN A 272 -2.97 14.61 -7.96
CA GLN A 272 -3.64 14.44 -9.26
C GLN A 272 -3.06 13.27 -10.07
N THR A 273 -1.77 12.95 -9.92
CA THR A 273 -1.14 11.79 -10.60
C THR A 273 -1.76 10.45 -10.17
N TYR A 274 -2.33 10.38 -8.98
CA TYR A 274 -2.94 9.18 -8.38
C TYR A 274 -4.44 9.13 -8.56
N GLN A 275 -5.08 10.25 -8.90
CA GLN A 275 -6.52 10.43 -8.83
C GLN A 275 -7.27 9.42 -9.69
N ARG A 276 -6.92 9.29 -10.96
CA ARG A 276 -7.62 8.40 -11.91
C ARG A 276 -7.69 6.95 -11.40
N ILE A 277 -6.56 6.39 -11.04
CA ILE A 277 -6.50 5.01 -10.55
C ILE A 277 -7.27 4.88 -9.24
N THR A 278 -7.13 5.84 -8.33
CA THR A 278 -7.82 5.84 -7.04
C THR A 278 -9.33 5.89 -7.20
N GLU A 279 -9.86 6.75 -8.09
CA GLU A 279 -11.30 6.82 -8.36
C GLU A 279 -11.82 5.56 -9.05
N ASN A 280 -11.03 4.96 -9.95
CA ASN A 280 -11.36 3.66 -10.52
C ASN A 280 -11.38 2.55 -9.45
N MET A 281 -10.45 2.60 -8.47
CA MET A 281 -10.45 1.67 -7.34
C MET A 281 -11.67 1.85 -6.43
N PHE A 282 -12.12 3.08 -6.16
CA PHE A 282 -13.37 3.32 -5.41
C PHE A 282 -14.58 2.62 -6.06
N LYS A 283 -14.63 2.59 -7.39
CA LYS A 283 -15.73 1.98 -8.15
C LYS A 283 -15.59 0.46 -8.27
N LYS A 284 -14.39 -0.04 -8.55
CA LYS A 284 -14.16 -1.46 -8.92
C LYS A 284 -13.70 -2.33 -7.75
N MET A 285 -12.82 -1.83 -6.86
CA MET A 285 -12.24 -2.64 -5.79
C MET A 285 -13.30 -3.27 -4.86
N PRO A 286 -14.39 -2.56 -4.48
CA PRO A 286 -15.45 -3.16 -3.67
C PRO A 286 -16.10 -4.40 -4.29
N LYS A 287 -15.99 -4.60 -5.60
CA LYS A 287 -16.59 -5.77 -6.29
C LYS A 287 -15.78 -7.05 -6.09
N TYR A 288 -14.47 -6.98 -5.82
CA TYR A 288 -13.58 -8.15 -5.76
C TYR A 288 -12.65 -8.22 -4.54
N ALA A 289 -12.54 -7.16 -3.74
CA ALA A 289 -11.80 -7.22 -2.49
C ALA A 289 -12.44 -8.25 -1.53
N SER A 290 -11.60 -9.05 -0.87
CA SER A 290 -12.05 -10.06 0.10
C SER A 290 -12.56 -9.41 1.38
N ILE A 291 -11.90 -8.34 1.81
CA ILE A 291 -12.27 -7.57 2.99
C ILE A 291 -12.21 -6.09 2.64
N ILE A 292 -13.26 -5.35 3.01
CA ILE A 292 -13.31 -3.89 2.85
C ILE A 292 -13.41 -3.27 4.24
N LEU A 293 -12.42 -2.46 4.58
CA LEU A 293 -12.42 -1.65 5.79
C LEU A 293 -12.84 -0.22 5.41
N ASN A 294 -14.06 0.17 5.73
CA ASN A 294 -14.55 1.52 5.48
C ASN A 294 -14.01 2.48 6.55
N LEU A 295 -13.34 3.53 6.11
CA LEU A 295 -12.76 4.54 6.99
C LEU A 295 -13.68 5.76 7.11
N ASN A 296 -13.77 6.32 8.32
CA ASN A 296 -14.41 7.61 8.54
C ASN A 296 -13.42 8.77 8.30
N SER A 297 -13.89 10.03 8.45
CA SER A 297 -13.06 11.23 8.25
C SER A 297 -11.86 11.33 9.21
N ASN A 298 -11.91 10.64 10.36
CA ASN A 298 -10.90 10.66 11.40
C ASN A 298 -9.94 9.46 11.33
N HIS A 299 -9.78 8.83 10.16
CA HIS A 299 -8.95 7.65 9.92
C HIS A 299 -9.33 6.38 10.71
N GLN A 300 -10.51 6.36 11.35
CA GLN A 300 -10.95 5.19 12.10
C GLN A 300 -11.69 4.22 11.19
N ILE A 301 -11.57 2.94 11.45
CA ILE A 301 -12.37 1.92 10.79
C ILE A 301 -13.80 2.01 11.34
N LYS A 302 -14.74 2.35 10.45
CA LYS A 302 -16.18 2.44 10.77
C LYS A 302 -16.86 1.09 10.66
N SER A 303 -16.48 0.30 9.66
CA SER A 303 -17.06 -1.02 9.41
C SER A 303 -16.12 -1.91 8.62
N ALA A 304 -16.29 -3.21 8.76
CA ALA A 304 -15.61 -4.23 7.97
C ALA A 304 -16.64 -5.08 7.21
N VAL A 305 -16.44 -5.26 5.91
CA VAL A 305 -17.28 -6.10 5.05
C VAL A 305 -16.44 -7.25 4.55
N TYR A 306 -16.82 -8.47 4.89
CA TYR A 306 -16.19 -9.71 4.43
C TYR A 306 -17.00 -10.30 3.29
N LYS A 307 -16.37 -10.57 2.16
CA LYS A 307 -17.03 -11.25 1.05
C LYS A 307 -16.91 -12.76 1.21
N ARG A 308 -18.04 -13.44 1.13
CA ARG A 308 -18.08 -14.89 0.95
C ARG A 308 -17.51 -15.21 -0.44
N LYS A 309 -16.41 -15.94 -0.50
CA LYS A 309 -15.94 -16.63 -1.69
C LYS A 309 -16.22 -18.10 -1.54
#